data_32e5ef57b94f6e0bc85edd14ff920d39
#
_entry.id   32e5ef57b94f6e0bc85edd14ff920d39
#
_cell.length_a   1.000
_cell.length_b   1.000
_cell.length_c   1.000
_cell.angle_alpha   90.00
_cell.angle_beta   90.00
_cell.angle_gamma   90.00
#
_symmetry.space_group_name_H-M   'P 1'
#
loop_
_entity.id
_entity.type
_entity.pdbx_description
1 polymer ?
#
loop_
_entity_poly.entity_id
_entity_poly.type
_entity_poly.pdbx_seq_one_letter_code
_entity_poly.pdbx_strand_id
1 'polypeptide(L)'
;MRKSLVALSVLAATALPSVVNAADYSDDIHKNDYKWMNFNLMYALGELPRAKDAHSGHDYLEMEFGGRSGVIDLYGYVDVFNLTNSDSQDKSGSDDKMFMKFAPRFSLDGMTGKDLSFGPVQELYIATLMNWGGNNGGVNNYFIGLGSDVNVPWLGKIGLNLYGLYDANIKDWNGYQISTNWFKPFYTFANGTFLSYQGYLDYQFGMKVKDKNSSVSNGGAMFNGLYWHSERFAVGYGLKAYYNVYGIKDTDAFESTGVAHYFDITYKF
;
A
#
# COMPACT_ATOMS: atom_id res chain seq x y z
N MET A 1 -42.39 -14.71 16.96
CA MET A 1 -41.37 -13.68 16.81
C MET A 1 -40.01 -14.38 16.62
N ARG A 2 -39.57 -14.56 15.39
CA ARG A 2 -38.29 -15.19 15.07
C ARG A 2 -37.22 -14.09 15.09
N LYS A 3 -36.26 -14.20 16.00
CA LYS A 3 -35.07 -13.35 16.03
C LYS A 3 -34.10 -13.88 14.97
N SER A 4 -34.00 -13.20 13.85
CA SER A 4 -32.95 -13.43 12.86
C SER A 4 -31.63 -12.93 13.47
N LEU A 5 -30.76 -13.85 13.87
CA LEU A 5 -29.37 -13.56 14.12
C LEU A 5 -28.71 -13.31 12.75
N VAL A 6 -28.46 -12.06 12.43
CA VAL A 6 -27.55 -11.69 11.37
C VAL A 6 -26.14 -11.94 11.94
N ALA A 7 -25.57 -13.05 11.55
CA ALA A 7 -24.15 -13.31 11.78
C ALA A 7 -23.35 -12.32 10.91
N LEU A 8 -22.86 -11.24 11.54
CA LEU A 8 -21.84 -10.39 10.94
C LEU A 8 -20.55 -11.23 10.92
N SER A 9 -20.29 -11.87 9.80
CA SER A 9 -19.00 -12.48 9.55
C SER A 9 -17.96 -11.36 9.30
N VAL A 10 -17.43 -10.83 10.40
CA VAL A 10 -16.18 -10.08 10.37
C VAL A 10 -15.11 -11.10 9.97
N LEU A 11 -14.70 -11.07 8.72
CA LEU A 11 -13.47 -11.72 8.29
C LEU A 11 -12.28 -10.93 8.87
N ALA A 12 -12.12 -11.00 10.20
CA ALA A 12 -10.80 -10.97 10.75
C ALA A 12 -10.05 -12.08 10.00
N ALA A 13 -8.97 -11.77 9.32
CA ALA A 13 -8.11 -12.76 8.68
C ALA A 13 -7.71 -13.77 9.75
N THR A 14 -8.53 -14.81 9.90
CA THR A 14 -8.21 -15.93 10.78
C THR A 14 -7.00 -16.60 10.15
N ALA A 15 -5.91 -16.62 10.90
CA ALA A 15 -4.67 -17.30 10.54
C ALA A 15 -4.87 -18.82 10.55
N LEU A 16 -5.70 -19.31 9.65
CA LEU A 16 -5.63 -20.70 9.22
C LEU A 16 -4.57 -20.75 8.10
N PRO A 17 -3.72 -21.78 8.05
CA PRO A 17 -2.94 -22.06 6.88
C PRO A 17 -3.94 -22.45 5.77
N SER A 18 -4.59 -21.46 5.18
CA SER A 18 -5.40 -21.68 4.00
C SER A 18 -4.45 -22.13 2.90
N VAL A 19 -4.69 -23.30 2.35
CA VAL A 19 -4.26 -23.59 0.99
C VAL A 19 -4.81 -22.42 0.18
N VAL A 20 -3.93 -21.53 -0.27
CA VAL A 20 -4.33 -20.35 -1.03
C VAL A 20 -4.70 -20.89 -2.41
N ASN A 21 -5.98 -21.15 -2.61
CA ASN A 21 -6.52 -21.51 -3.91
C ASN A 21 -6.66 -20.24 -4.76
N ALA A 22 -6.56 -20.41 -6.08
CA ALA A 22 -6.97 -19.40 -7.04
C ALA A 22 -8.41 -18.93 -6.75
N ALA A 23 -8.73 -17.69 -7.11
CA ALA A 23 -10.10 -17.18 -6.98
C ALA A 23 -11.04 -18.01 -7.86
N ASP A 24 -12.16 -18.44 -7.28
CA ASP A 24 -13.13 -19.29 -7.98
C ASP A 24 -14.32 -18.42 -8.42
N TYR A 25 -14.54 -18.35 -9.72
CA TYR A 25 -15.66 -17.61 -10.36
C TYR A 25 -16.64 -18.54 -11.08
N SER A 26 -16.57 -19.86 -10.86
CA SER A 26 -17.26 -20.87 -11.69
C SER A 26 -18.79 -20.82 -11.63
N ASP A 27 -19.34 -20.37 -10.50
CA ASP A 27 -20.78 -20.38 -10.23
C ASP A 27 -21.33 -18.99 -9.83
N ASP A 28 -20.51 -18.14 -9.25
CA ASP A 28 -20.88 -16.80 -8.81
C ASP A 28 -19.69 -15.86 -8.89
N ILE A 29 -19.81 -14.79 -9.68
CA ILE A 29 -18.77 -13.76 -9.80
C ILE A 29 -18.49 -13.04 -8.49
N HIS A 30 -19.44 -13.03 -7.57
CA HIS A 30 -19.38 -12.39 -6.25
C HIS A 30 -18.93 -13.30 -5.12
N LYS A 31 -18.61 -14.57 -5.40
CA LYS A 31 -18.18 -15.56 -4.41
C LYS A 31 -16.94 -15.16 -3.61
N ASN A 32 -16.07 -14.35 -4.20
CA ASN A 32 -14.82 -13.88 -3.57
C ASN A 32 -14.94 -12.47 -2.98
N ASP A 33 -16.14 -11.92 -2.87
CA ASP A 33 -16.34 -10.55 -2.41
C ASP A 33 -15.97 -10.41 -0.92
N TYR A 34 -15.28 -9.33 -0.61
CA TYR A 34 -14.96 -8.89 0.74
C TYR A 34 -14.77 -7.37 0.78
N LYS A 35 -14.85 -6.78 1.96
CA LYS A 35 -14.56 -5.36 2.18
C LYS A 35 -14.03 -5.11 3.57
N TRP A 36 -13.21 -4.09 3.72
CA TRP A 36 -12.69 -3.62 4.99
C TRP A 36 -12.37 -2.13 4.91
N MET A 37 -12.33 -1.48 6.06
CA MET A 37 -11.92 -0.09 6.21
C MET A 37 -11.28 0.11 7.59
N ASN A 38 -10.21 0.89 7.62
CA ASN A 38 -9.47 1.24 8.83
C ASN A 38 -9.29 2.76 8.92
N PHE A 39 -9.19 3.26 10.16
CA PHE A 39 -8.55 4.54 10.43
C PHE A 39 -7.28 4.31 11.23
N ASN A 40 -6.18 4.81 10.71
CA ASN A 40 -4.85 4.66 11.26
C ASN A 40 -4.38 6.04 11.75
N LEU A 41 -4.10 6.17 13.05
CA LEU A 41 -3.42 7.33 13.61
C LEU A 41 -1.93 7.01 13.60
N MET A 42 -1.21 7.72 12.77
CA MET A 42 0.20 7.46 12.47
C MET A 42 1.09 8.57 13.03
N TYR A 43 2.30 8.19 13.43
CA TYR A 43 3.39 9.11 13.71
C TYR A 43 4.67 8.64 13.01
N ALA A 44 5.23 9.50 12.15
CA ALA A 44 6.43 9.22 11.39
C ALA A 44 7.62 10.03 11.92
N LEU A 45 8.78 9.39 12.02
CA LEU A 45 10.07 9.99 12.35
C LEU A 45 11.05 9.75 11.21
N GLY A 46 11.60 10.81 10.62
CA GLY A 46 12.60 10.72 9.57
C GLY A 46 12.04 10.34 8.21
N GLU A 47 10.77 10.65 7.91
CA GLU A 47 10.20 10.37 6.59
C GLU A 47 10.94 11.13 5.49
N LEU A 48 11.14 10.44 4.36
CA LEU A 48 11.87 10.95 3.19
C LEU A 48 10.96 11.01 1.95
N PRO A 49 11.25 11.94 1.01
CA PRO A 49 12.43 12.83 0.94
C PRO A 49 12.24 14.12 1.73
N ARG A 50 13.35 14.74 2.18
CA ARG A 50 13.33 16.02 2.94
C ARG A 50 14.65 16.77 2.81
N ALA A 51 14.69 18.06 3.14
CA ALA A 51 15.94 18.77 3.36
C ALA A 51 16.69 18.16 4.56
N LYS A 52 18.03 18.08 4.48
CA LYS A 52 18.84 17.35 5.47
C LYS A 52 18.79 17.96 6.88
N ASP A 53 18.61 19.26 6.96
CA ASP A 53 18.45 20.06 8.18
C ASP A 53 16.98 20.25 8.62
N ALA A 54 16.03 19.68 7.86
CA ALA A 54 14.63 19.77 8.20
C ALA A 54 14.31 19.00 9.48
N HIS A 55 13.47 19.58 10.32
CA HIS A 55 12.95 18.92 11.52
C HIS A 55 12.11 17.70 11.09
N SER A 56 12.38 16.57 11.70
CA SER A 56 11.68 15.32 11.43
C SER A 56 10.66 15.03 12.52
N GLY A 57 9.55 14.44 12.15
CA GLY A 57 8.49 14.02 13.05
C GLY A 57 7.16 14.71 12.78
N HIS A 58 6.20 13.95 12.29
CA HIS A 58 4.84 14.43 12.06
C HIS A 58 3.82 13.33 12.32
N ASP A 59 2.62 13.76 12.65
CA ASP A 59 1.44 12.93 12.76
C ASP A 59 0.58 13.00 11.49
N TYR A 60 -0.17 11.94 11.23
CA TYR A 60 -1.19 11.95 10.19
C TYR A 60 -2.30 10.95 10.50
N LEU A 61 -3.48 11.22 9.95
CA LEU A 61 -4.59 10.29 9.91
C LEU A 61 -4.65 9.67 8.52
N GLU A 62 -4.61 8.35 8.48
CA GLU A 62 -4.85 7.60 7.27
C GLU A 62 -6.23 6.95 7.34
N MET A 63 -7.05 7.13 6.32
CA MET A 63 -8.23 6.31 6.04
C MET A 63 -7.83 5.27 5.01
N GLU A 64 -7.70 4.02 5.42
CA GLU A 64 -7.31 2.91 4.56
C GLU A 64 -8.51 1.99 4.29
N PHE A 65 -8.67 1.56 3.05
CA PHE A 65 -9.79 0.71 2.65
C PHE A 65 -9.41 -0.25 1.54
N GLY A 66 -10.13 -1.35 1.49
CA GLY A 66 -9.96 -2.32 0.42
C GLY A 66 -11.13 -3.28 0.33
N GLY A 67 -11.13 -4.06 -0.73
CA GLY A 67 -12.16 -5.05 -0.94
C GLY A 67 -12.16 -5.61 -2.34
N ARG A 68 -13.02 -6.58 -2.54
CA ARG A 68 -13.31 -7.16 -3.84
C ARG A 68 -14.81 -7.14 -4.06
N SER A 69 -15.22 -6.80 -5.28
CA SER A 69 -16.58 -7.02 -5.75
C SER A 69 -16.56 -7.47 -7.21
N GLY A 70 -16.99 -8.70 -7.44
CA GLY A 70 -16.91 -9.35 -8.74
C GLY A 70 -15.47 -9.37 -9.26
N VAL A 71 -15.26 -8.75 -10.43
CA VAL A 71 -13.93 -8.70 -11.09
C VAL A 71 -13.02 -7.60 -10.54
N ILE A 72 -13.52 -6.72 -9.70
CA ILE A 72 -12.76 -5.57 -9.19
C ILE A 72 -12.17 -5.90 -7.83
N ASP A 73 -10.85 -5.84 -7.71
CA ASP A 73 -10.09 -5.87 -6.47
C ASP A 73 -9.56 -4.46 -6.21
N LEU A 74 -9.89 -3.87 -5.07
CA LEU A 74 -9.63 -2.48 -4.76
C LEU A 74 -8.80 -2.34 -3.49
N TYR A 75 -7.79 -1.50 -3.56
CA TYR A 75 -7.05 -0.97 -2.42
C TYR A 75 -6.91 0.55 -2.56
N GLY A 76 -6.99 1.24 -1.44
CA GLY A 76 -6.73 2.67 -1.43
C GLY A 76 -6.57 3.22 -0.03
N TYR A 77 -5.98 4.41 0.05
CA TYR A 77 -5.93 5.18 1.28
C TYR A 77 -5.87 6.68 1.01
N VAL A 78 -6.23 7.43 2.03
CA VAL A 78 -6.12 8.90 2.06
C VAL A 78 -5.43 9.27 3.35
N ASP A 79 -4.30 9.97 3.24
CA ASP A 79 -3.56 10.57 4.34
C ASP A 79 -3.94 12.03 4.51
N VAL A 80 -4.09 12.45 5.77
CA VAL A 80 -4.20 13.86 6.17
C VAL A 80 -3.09 14.16 7.15
N PHE A 81 -2.09 14.92 6.70
CA PHE A 81 -0.84 15.17 7.42
C PHE A 81 -0.93 16.33 8.40
N ASN A 82 -0.04 16.29 9.41
CA ASN A 82 0.18 17.37 10.38
C ASN A 82 -1.12 17.82 11.07
N LEU A 83 -1.83 16.86 11.70
CA LEU A 83 -3.07 17.15 12.43
C LEU A 83 -2.81 18.03 13.65
N THR A 84 -1.73 17.73 14.38
CA THR A 84 -1.38 18.43 15.62
C THR A 84 -0.07 19.20 15.52
N ASN A 85 0.78 18.90 14.54
CA ASN A 85 2.09 19.53 14.32
C ASN A 85 2.11 20.29 12.98
N SER A 86 1.83 21.57 13.01
CA SER A 86 1.85 22.44 11.83
C SER A 86 3.25 22.89 11.41
N ASP A 87 4.25 22.69 12.28
CA ASP A 87 5.62 23.19 12.08
C ASP A 87 6.56 22.14 11.49
N SER A 88 6.07 20.92 11.22
CA SER A 88 6.89 19.86 10.64
C SER A 88 7.30 20.21 9.21
N GLN A 89 8.62 20.14 8.95
CA GLN A 89 9.21 20.45 7.65
C GLN A 89 9.48 19.22 6.79
N ASP A 90 9.29 18.03 7.31
CA ASP A 90 9.39 16.77 6.55
C ASP A 90 8.15 16.51 5.69
N LYS A 91 7.05 17.23 5.96
CA LYS A 91 5.91 17.42 5.05
C LYS A 91 5.79 18.92 4.77
N SER A 92 6.54 19.37 3.79
CA SER A 92 6.86 20.75 3.49
C SER A 92 5.67 21.73 3.58
N GLY A 93 5.66 22.53 4.59
CA GLY A 93 4.86 23.75 4.66
C GLY A 93 3.34 23.55 4.73
N SER A 94 2.64 24.58 4.30
CA SER A 94 1.17 24.62 4.32
C SER A 94 0.49 23.82 3.20
N ASP A 95 1.26 23.29 2.25
CA ASP A 95 0.72 22.85 0.98
C ASP A 95 0.49 21.34 0.88
N ASP A 96 1.28 20.52 1.58
CA ASP A 96 1.17 19.06 1.55
C ASP A 96 0.33 18.52 2.70
N LYS A 97 -0.98 18.80 2.68
CA LYS A 97 -1.90 18.34 3.73
C LYS A 97 -2.52 16.98 3.43
N MET A 98 -2.49 16.53 2.20
CA MET A 98 -3.14 15.30 1.79
C MET A 98 -2.32 14.52 0.77
N PHE A 99 -2.41 13.20 0.89
CA PHE A 99 -2.00 12.29 -0.16
C PHE A 99 -3.06 11.21 -0.34
N MET A 100 -3.30 10.77 -1.57
CA MET A 100 -4.22 9.68 -1.86
C MET A 100 -3.56 8.65 -2.77
N LYS A 101 -3.73 7.38 -2.43
CA LYS A 101 -3.47 6.23 -3.31
C LYS A 101 -4.78 5.53 -3.61
N PHE A 102 -5.02 5.21 -4.89
CA PHE A 102 -6.17 4.45 -5.35
C PHE A 102 -5.72 3.42 -6.38
N ALA A 103 -5.88 2.14 -6.07
CA ALA A 103 -5.28 1.03 -6.81
C ALA A 103 -6.30 -0.06 -7.15
N PRO A 104 -7.24 0.18 -8.08
CA PRO A 104 -8.13 -0.87 -8.57
C PRO A 104 -7.37 -1.83 -9.51
N ARG A 105 -7.63 -3.12 -9.33
CA ARG A 105 -7.19 -4.20 -10.22
C ARG A 105 -8.41 -4.92 -10.78
N PHE A 106 -8.32 -5.36 -12.02
CA PHE A 106 -9.41 -6.04 -12.73
C PHE A 106 -8.99 -7.48 -13.03
N SER A 107 -9.66 -8.45 -12.41
CA SER A 107 -9.35 -9.87 -12.54
C SER A 107 -9.56 -10.37 -13.96
N LEU A 108 -8.51 -10.89 -14.58
CA LEU A 108 -8.59 -11.53 -15.88
C LEU A 108 -9.30 -12.88 -15.79
N ASP A 109 -9.16 -13.57 -14.68
CA ASP A 109 -9.86 -14.84 -14.39
C ASP A 109 -11.38 -14.59 -14.35
N GLY A 110 -11.82 -13.59 -13.57
CA GLY A 110 -13.24 -13.22 -13.48
C GLY A 110 -13.81 -12.66 -14.79
N MET A 111 -13.04 -11.86 -15.53
CA MET A 111 -13.47 -11.29 -16.81
C MET A 111 -13.60 -12.33 -17.93
N THR A 112 -12.76 -13.38 -17.92
CA THR A 112 -12.74 -14.40 -18.95
C THR A 112 -13.55 -15.65 -18.57
N GLY A 113 -13.89 -15.82 -17.30
CA GLY A 113 -14.49 -17.03 -16.75
C GLY A 113 -13.55 -18.25 -16.83
N LYS A 114 -12.24 -18.02 -16.91
CA LYS A 114 -11.21 -19.06 -17.00
C LYS A 114 -10.28 -18.97 -15.81
N ASP A 115 -9.85 -20.12 -15.31
CA ASP A 115 -8.74 -20.20 -14.36
C ASP A 115 -7.42 -19.98 -15.14
N LEU A 116 -6.76 -18.85 -14.85
CA LEU A 116 -5.48 -18.47 -15.44
C LEU A 116 -4.32 -18.69 -14.47
N SER A 117 -4.56 -19.35 -13.34
CA SER A 117 -3.51 -19.68 -12.35
C SER A 117 -2.47 -20.64 -12.94
N PHE A 118 -1.21 -20.48 -12.53
CA PHE A 118 -0.12 -21.39 -12.88
C PHE A 118 1.02 -21.30 -11.86
N GLY A 119 1.54 -22.44 -11.45
CA GLY A 119 2.62 -22.51 -10.46
C GLY A 119 2.25 -21.75 -9.18
N PRO A 120 3.05 -20.76 -8.73
CA PRO A 120 2.73 -19.94 -7.56
C PRO A 120 1.75 -18.79 -7.86
N VAL A 121 1.48 -18.47 -9.12
CA VAL A 121 0.54 -17.43 -9.53
C VAL A 121 -0.88 -17.93 -9.35
N GLN A 122 -1.66 -17.21 -8.54
CA GLN A 122 -3.03 -17.62 -8.16
C GLN A 122 -4.09 -16.87 -8.97
N GLU A 123 -3.80 -15.66 -9.41
CA GLU A 123 -4.72 -14.83 -10.17
C GLU A 123 -3.96 -13.77 -10.96
N LEU A 124 -4.47 -13.39 -12.13
CA LEU A 124 -3.92 -12.34 -12.99
C LEU A 124 -4.87 -11.15 -13.10
N TYR A 125 -4.28 -9.96 -13.24
CA TYR A 125 -5.02 -8.70 -13.28
C TYR A 125 -4.50 -7.74 -14.37
N ILE A 126 -5.41 -6.93 -14.91
CA ILE A 126 -5.06 -5.59 -15.35
C ILE A 126 -4.98 -4.75 -14.09
N ALA A 127 -3.80 -4.23 -13.79
CA ALA A 127 -3.55 -3.46 -12.57
C ALA A 127 -3.44 -1.97 -12.90
N THR A 128 -4.10 -1.14 -12.09
CA THR A 128 -3.97 0.32 -12.17
C THR A 128 -3.63 0.89 -10.79
N LEU A 129 -3.03 2.06 -10.78
CA LEU A 129 -2.69 2.78 -9.57
C LEU A 129 -2.69 4.28 -9.86
N MET A 130 -3.22 5.07 -8.95
CA MET A 130 -3.23 6.52 -8.99
C MET A 130 -2.69 7.06 -7.68
N ASN A 131 -1.72 7.97 -7.77
CA ASN A 131 -1.15 8.68 -6.63
C ASN A 131 -1.38 10.18 -6.82
N TRP A 132 -2.01 10.83 -5.85
CA TRP A 132 -2.26 12.26 -5.85
C TRP A 132 -1.77 12.90 -4.56
N GLY A 133 -0.86 13.87 -4.67
CA GLY A 133 -0.59 14.84 -3.63
C GLY A 133 -1.62 15.96 -3.66
N GLY A 134 -1.90 16.56 -2.52
CA GLY A 134 -2.94 17.59 -2.36
C GLY A 134 -2.53 18.99 -2.79
N ASN A 135 -1.38 19.20 -3.42
CA ASN A 135 -0.84 20.51 -3.78
C ASN A 135 -0.53 20.67 -5.27
N ASN A 136 -0.30 21.92 -5.67
CA ASN A 136 0.15 22.23 -7.02
C ASN A 136 1.65 21.88 -7.18
N GLY A 137 1.93 20.84 -7.97
CA GLY A 137 3.29 20.32 -8.18
C GLY A 137 3.64 19.10 -7.31
N GLY A 138 2.73 18.66 -6.43
CA GLY A 138 2.83 17.38 -5.73
C GLY A 138 2.76 16.18 -6.67
N VAL A 139 2.86 15.00 -6.09
CA VAL A 139 2.78 13.74 -6.85
C VAL A 139 1.44 13.66 -7.58
N ASN A 140 1.48 13.40 -8.88
CA ASN A 140 0.30 13.21 -9.71
C ASN A 140 0.62 12.17 -10.78
N ASN A 141 0.57 10.91 -10.37
CA ASN A 141 1.01 9.78 -11.18
C ASN A 141 -0.13 8.81 -11.45
N TYR A 142 -0.18 8.32 -12.67
CA TYR A 142 -1.08 7.25 -13.10
C TYR A 142 -0.25 6.06 -13.58
N PHE A 143 -0.70 4.89 -13.21
CA PHE A 143 -0.01 3.66 -13.56
C PHE A 143 -0.99 2.66 -14.17
N ILE A 144 -0.54 1.94 -15.17
CA ILE A 144 -1.28 0.84 -15.78
C ILE A 144 -0.31 -0.29 -16.12
N GLY A 145 -0.74 -1.53 -15.92
CA GLY A 145 0.09 -2.68 -16.21
C GLY A 145 -0.56 -4.00 -15.88
N LEU A 146 0.26 -4.98 -15.56
CA LEU A 146 -0.15 -6.32 -15.18
C LEU A 146 0.07 -6.54 -13.70
N GLY A 147 -0.87 -7.23 -13.08
CA GLY A 147 -0.81 -7.63 -11.68
C GLY A 147 -1.04 -9.12 -11.51
N SER A 148 -0.63 -9.64 -10.37
CA SER A 148 -0.89 -11.01 -9.96
C SER A 148 -0.96 -11.12 -8.44
N ASP A 149 -1.70 -12.12 -7.97
CA ASP A 149 -1.56 -12.67 -6.62
C ASP A 149 -0.63 -13.87 -6.70
N VAL A 150 0.42 -13.89 -5.90
CA VAL A 150 1.47 -14.92 -5.93
C VAL A 150 1.58 -15.57 -4.56
N ASN A 151 1.57 -16.91 -4.51
CA ASN A 151 1.78 -17.63 -3.27
C ASN A 151 3.28 -17.86 -3.03
N VAL A 152 3.83 -17.19 -2.03
CA VAL A 152 5.25 -17.28 -1.66
C VAL A 152 5.40 -18.18 -0.45
N PRO A 153 6.32 -19.18 -0.46
CA PRO A 153 6.58 -20.02 0.69
C PRO A 153 6.80 -19.19 1.97
N TRP A 154 6.21 -19.62 3.10
CA TRP A 154 6.20 -18.95 4.39
C TRP A 154 5.41 -17.62 4.43
N LEU A 155 5.62 -16.71 3.48
CA LEU A 155 4.99 -15.38 3.48
C LEU A 155 3.49 -15.46 3.13
N GLY A 156 3.09 -16.45 2.31
CA GLY A 156 1.71 -16.62 1.85
C GLY A 156 1.44 -15.84 0.57
N LYS A 157 0.19 -15.41 0.41
CA LYS A 157 -0.23 -14.64 -0.76
C LYS A 157 0.33 -13.21 -0.69
N ILE A 158 1.00 -12.79 -1.75
CA ILE A 158 1.47 -11.42 -1.96
C ILE A 158 0.83 -10.85 -3.24
N GLY A 159 0.61 -9.56 -3.26
CA GLY A 159 0.35 -8.83 -4.50
C GLY A 159 1.66 -8.54 -5.21
N LEU A 160 1.70 -8.71 -6.53
CA LEU A 160 2.85 -8.36 -7.37
C LEU A 160 2.35 -7.68 -8.63
N ASN A 161 2.78 -6.44 -8.86
CA ASN A 161 2.33 -5.66 -10.01
C ASN A 161 3.53 -5.03 -10.73
N LEU A 162 3.44 -4.97 -12.06
CA LEU A 162 4.38 -4.26 -12.93
C LEU A 162 3.61 -3.23 -13.75
N TYR A 163 4.00 -1.98 -13.62
CA TYR A 163 3.32 -0.84 -14.23
C TYR A 163 4.22 -0.04 -15.18
N GLY A 164 3.63 0.54 -16.23
CA GLY A 164 4.12 1.77 -16.83
C GLY A 164 3.65 2.96 -16.00
N LEU A 165 4.53 3.94 -15.78
CA LEU A 165 4.28 5.16 -15.03
C LEU A 165 4.05 6.34 -15.97
N TYR A 166 2.89 6.98 -15.86
CA TYR A 166 2.57 8.25 -16.53
C TYR A 166 2.57 9.37 -15.50
N ASP A 167 3.43 10.35 -15.66
CA ASP A 167 3.53 11.53 -14.79
C ASP A 167 2.67 12.67 -15.38
N ALA A 168 1.54 12.96 -14.75
CA ALA A 168 0.59 13.95 -15.23
C ALA A 168 1.13 15.39 -15.13
N ASN A 169 2.11 15.65 -14.27
CA ASN A 169 2.73 16.97 -14.17
C ASN A 169 3.55 17.30 -15.41
N ILE A 170 4.19 16.31 -16.01
CA ILE A 170 4.92 16.49 -17.29
C ILE A 170 4.14 16.01 -18.51
N LYS A 171 2.96 15.41 -18.29
CA LYS A 171 2.07 14.86 -19.33
C LYS A 171 2.76 13.85 -20.23
N ASP A 172 3.58 12.96 -19.66
CA ASP A 172 4.36 11.99 -20.41
C ASP A 172 4.65 10.71 -19.58
N TRP A 173 4.97 9.63 -20.28
CA TRP A 173 5.45 8.40 -19.67
C TRP A 173 6.81 8.61 -19.02
N ASN A 174 6.96 8.17 -17.79
CA ASN A 174 8.14 8.42 -16.96
C ASN A 174 8.67 7.15 -16.29
N GLY A 175 8.89 6.10 -17.08
CA GLY A 175 9.44 4.84 -16.62
C GLY A 175 8.39 3.83 -16.15
N TYR A 176 8.80 2.99 -15.23
CA TYR A 176 8.04 1.83 -14.77
C TYR A 176 8.09 1.73 -13.24
N GLN A 177 7.17 0.93 -12.66
CA GLN A 177 7.18 0.59 -11.25
C GLN A 177 6.89 -0.90 -11.04
N ILE A 178 7.66 -1.55 -10.16
CA ILE A 178 7.29 -2.81 -9.54
C ILE A 178 6.74 -2.51 -8.15
N SER A 179 5.58 -3.09 -7.83
CA SER A 179 4.95 -3.02 -6.52
C SER A 179 4.66 -4.40 -5.99
N THR A 180 4.95 -4.63 -4.72
CA THR A 180 4.53 -5.83 -4.00
C THR A 180 4.07 -5.47 -2.59
N ASN A 181 3.14 -6.24 -2.06
CA ASN A 181 2.66 -6.09 -0.69
C ASN A 181 2.40 -7.45 -0.07
N TRP A 182 2.49 -7.53 1.26
CA TRP A 182 2.26 -8.75 2.02
C TRP A 182 1.60 -8.46 3.36
N PHE A 183 0.83 -9.45 3.80
CA PHE A 183 0.25 -9.49 5.14
C PHE A 183 0.36 -10.92 5.67
N LYS A 184 1.19 -11.14 6.69
CA LYS A 184 1.47 -12.45 7.26
C LYS A 184 1.17 -12.49 8.76
N PRO A 185 0.01 -12.99 9.19
CA PRO A 185 -0.17 -13.44 10.56
C PRO A 185 0.80 -14.60 10.84
N PHE A 186 1.55 -14.52 11.93
CA PHE A 186 2.55 -15.54 12.26
C PHE A 186 2.43 -16.10 13.68
N TYR A 187 1.64 -15.44 14.55
CA TYR A 187 1.36 -15.95 15.89
C TYR A 187 -0.04 -15.52 16.34
N THR A 188 -0.83 -16.47 16.86
CA THR A 188 -2.18 -16.21 17.40
C THR A 188 -2.20 -16.59 18.89
N PHE A 189 -2.63 -15.66 19.74
CA PHE A 189 -2.78 -15.86 21.16
C PHE A 189 -4.08 -16.63 21.48
N ALA A 190 -4.14 -17.24 22.67
CA ALA A 190 -5.31 -18.01 23.11
C ALA A 190 -6.61 -17.19 23.17
N ASN A 191 -6.52 -15.87 23.32
CA ASN A 191 -7.66 -14.94 23.33
C ASN A 191 -8.10 -14.47 21.93
N GLY A 192 -7.53 -15.04 20.85
CA GLY A 192 -7.85 -14.70 19.48
C GLY A 192 -7.13 -13.46 18.92
N THR A 193 -6.37 -12.73 19.73
CA THR A 193 -5.49 -11.67 19.22
C THR A 193 -4.29 -12.28 18.49
N PHE A 194 -3.65 -11.54 17.59
CA PHE A 194 -2.55 -12.09 16.80
C PHE A 194 -1.47 -11.07 16.46
N LEU A 195 -0.30 -11.57 16.09
CA LEU A 195 0.80 -10.80 15.55
C LEU A 195 0.89 -11.00 14.05
N SER A 196 1.13 -9.92 13.31
CA SER A 196 1.42 -9.97 11.88
C SER A 196 2.74 -9.29 11.53
N TYR A 197 3.34 -9.78 10.46
CA TYR A 197 4.35 -9.09 9.67
C TYR A 197 3.71 -8.62 8.38
N GLN A 198 3.76 -7.32 8.11
CA GLN A 198 3.14 -6.74 6.93
C GLN A 198 4.01 -5.65 6.33
N GLY A 199 3.81 -5.39 5.05
CA GLY A 199 4.58 -4.36 4.38
C GLY A 199 4.34 -4.29 2.89
N TYR A 200 5.16 -3.45 2.25
CA TYR A 200 5.15 -3.27 0.80
C TYR A 200 6.53 -2.84 0.30
N LEU A 201 6.72 -3.00 -1.00
CA LEU A 201 7.83 -2.43 -1.76
C LEU A 201 7.26 -1.78 -3.02
N ASP A 202 7.60 -0.52 -3.24
CA ASP A 202 7.42 0.19 -4.50
C ASP A 202 8.81 0.59 -5.03
N TYR A 203 9.17 0.11 -6.23
CA TYR A 203 10.43 0.44 -6.88
C TYR A 203 10.22 0.95 -8.29
N GLN A 204 10.64 2.18 -8.55
CA GLN A 204 10.55 2.84 -9.84
C GLN A 204 11.88 2.77 -10.60
N PHE A 205 11.81 2.60 -11.93
CA PHE A 205 12.99 2.52 -12.77
C PHE A 205 12.72 3.02 -14.19
N GLY A 206 13.79 3.38 -14.91
CA GLY A 206 13.67 3.95 -16.24
C GLY A 206 13.04 5.35 -16.28
N MET A 207 13.05 6.07 -15.15
CA MET A 207 12.57 7.44 -15.08
C MET A 207 13.48 8.41 -15.85
N LYS A 208 12.89 9.48 -16.37
CA LYS A 208 13.62 10.54 -17.05
C LYS A 208 14.44 11.36 -16.06
N VAL A 209 15.73 11.42 -16.27
CA VAL A 209 16.63 12.29 -15.50
C VAL A 209 16.56 13.70 -16.07
N LYS A 210 15.87 14.61 -15.36
CA LYS A 210 15.70 16.01 -15.77
C LYS A 210 16.96 16.84 -15.50
N ASP A 211 17.57 16.63 -14.34
CA ASP A 211 18.83 17.24 -13.92
C ASP A 211 19.67 16.21 -13.15
N LYS A 212 20.88 15.94 -13.62
CA LYS A 212 21.80 14.95 -13.01
C LYS A 212 22.28 15.32 -11.60
N ASN A 213 22.10 16.56 -11.19
CA ASN A 213 22.47 17.00 -9.85
C ASN A 213 21.37 16.71 -8.83
N SER A 214 20.08 16.62 -9.26
CA SER A 214 18.93 16.48 -8.38
C SER A 214 18.06 15.26 -8.66
N SER A 215 18.23 14.58 -9.79
CA SER A 215 17.41 13.44 -10.16
C SER A 215 18.19 12.25 -10.67
N VAL A 216 17.61 11.05 -10.49
CA VAL A 216 18.12 9.75 -10.95
C VAL A 216 17.02 8.96 -11.64
N SER A 217 17.39 7.91 -12.38
CA SER A 217 16.45 7.13 -13.18
C SER A 217 15.75 6.01 -12.40
N ASN A 218 16.08 5.83 -11.14
CA ASN A 218 15.48 4.77 -10.32
C ASN A 218 15.43 5.17 -8.84
N GLY A 219 14.53 4.53 -8.11
CA GLY A 219 14.40 4.73 -6.68
C GLY A 219 13.18 4.01 -6.13
N GLY A 220 13.07 3.91 -4.83
CA GLY A 220 11.93 3.22 -4.23
C GLY A 220 11.87 3.32 -2.73
N ALA A 221 10.84 2.71 -2.18
CA ALA A 221 10.65 2.59 -0.74
C ALA A 221 10.11 1.22 -0.39
N MET A 222 10.53 0.70 0.77
CA MET A 222 10.09 -0.57 1.33
C MET A 222 9.68 -0.37 2.78
N PHE A 223 8.44 -0.69 3.11
CA PHE A 223 7.93 -0.69 4.48
C PHE A 223 7.89 -2.09 5.06
N ASN A 224 8.31 -2.24 6.31
CA ASN A 224 8.27 -3.49 7.08
C ASN A 224 7.72 -3.20 8.46
N GLY A 225 6.57 -3.76 8.78
CA GLY A 225 5.87 -3.51 10.04
C GLY A 225 5.56 -4.78 10.82
N LEU A 226 5.63 -4.68 12.13
CA LEU A 226 5.16 -5.68 13.09
C LEU A 226 3.96 -5.11 13.83
N TYR A 227 2.86 -5.85 13.84
CA TYR A 227 1.59 -5.40 14.40
C TYR A 227 1.01 -6.44 15.35
N TRP A 228 0.44 -5.96 16.45
CA TRP A 228 -0.50 -6.70 17.26
C TRP A 228 -1.92 -6.32 16.86
N HIS A 229 -2.79 -7.31 16.74
CA HIS A 229 -4.18 -7.13 16.33
C HIS A 229 -5.15 -7.71 17.35
N SER A 230 -6.21 -6.96 17.64
CA SER A 230 -7.44 -7.44 18.23
C SER A 230 -8.59 -7.38 17.24
N GLU A 231 -9.81 -7.64 17.67
CA GLU A 231 -10.98 -7.56 16.79
C GLU A 231 -11.14 -6.17 16.15
N ARG A 232 -11.04 -5.10 16.96
CA ARG A 232 -11.27 -3.72 16.50
C ARG A 232 -10.05 -2.83 16.46
N PHE A 233 -8.94 -3.26 17.03
CA PHE A 233 -7.73 -2.43 17.11
C PHE A 233 -6.51 -3.17 16.59
N ALA A 234 -5.56 -2.38 16.11
CA ALA A 234 -4.18 -2.84 15.97
C ALA A 234 -3.23 -1.77 16.50
N VAL A 235 -2.05 -2.21 16.92
CA VAL A 235 -0.93 -1.33 17.26
C VAL A 235 0.29 -1.85 16.55
N GLY A 236 0.99 -0.98 15.86
CA GLY A 236 2.12 -1.33 15.02
C GLY A 236 3.33 -0.45 15.18
N TYR A 237 4.46 -1.04 14.84
CA TYR A 237 5.71 -0.34 14.61
C TYR A 237 6.30 -0.81 13.29
N GLY A 238 6.75 0.14 12.45
CA GLY A 238 7.34 -0.14 11.15
C GLY A 238 8.59 0.64 10.86
N LEU A 239 9.43 0.05 10.01
CA LEU A 239 10.59 0.67 9.39
C LEU A 239 10.32 0.83 7.90
N LYS A 240 10.55 2.03 7.39
CA LYS A 240 10.48 2.31 5.96
C LYS A 240 11.87 2.70 5.46
N ALA A 241 12.42 1.83 4.61
CA ALA A 241 13.68 2.08 3.94
C ALA A 241 13.42 2.80 2.62
N TYR A 242 14.24 3.78 2.31
CA TYR A 242 14.17 4.58 1.10
C TYR A 242 15.48 4.53 0.34
N TYR A 243 15.38 4.52 -0.97
CA TYR A 243 16.49 4.61 -1.89
C TYR A 243 16.15 5.55 -3.03
N ASN A 244 16.76 6.74 -3.07
CA ASN A 244 16.48 7.78 -4.07
C ASN A 244 14.97 7.90 -4.36
N VAL A 245 14.16 7.93 -3.32
CA VAL A 245 12.70 7.83 -3.44
C VAL A 245 12.14 8.86 -4.41
N TYR A 246 11.20 8.44 -5.25
CA TYR A 246 10.62 9.24 -6.35
C TYR A 246 11.64 9.70 -7.43
N GLY A 247 12.81 9.04 -7.54
CA GLY A 247 13.87 9.45 -8.45
C GLY A 247 14.60 10.73 -8.05
N ILE A 248 14.45 11.14 -6.81
CA ILE A 248 15.18 12.27 -6.23
C ILE A 248 16.56 11.76 -5.80
N LYS A 249 17.59 12.46 -6.25
CA LYS A 249 18.98 12.13 -5.90
C LYS A 249 19.28 12.52 -4.46
N ASP A 250 19.87 11.60 -3.72
CA ASP A 250 20.45 11.91 -2.40
C ASP A 250 21.66 12.85 -2.56
N THR A 251 21.68 13.95 -1.78
CA THR A 251 22.71 14.98 -1.86
C THR A 251 23.09 15.46 -0.46
N ASP A 252 24.09 16.31 -0.33
CA ASP A 252 24.46 16.91 0.95
C ASP A 252 23.38 17.83 1.54
N ALA A 253 22.52 18.38 0.69
CA ALA A 253 21.44 19.30 1.09
C ALA A 253 20.07 18.62 1.22
N PHE A 254 19.86 17.48 0.56
CA PHE A 254 18.55 16.85 0.47
C PHE A 254 18.63 15.32 0.60
N GLU A 255 17.93 14.78 1.56
CA GLU A 255 17.92 13.35 1.89
C GLU A 255 16.77 12.63 1.21
N SER A 256 17.07 11.58 0.43
CA SER A 256 16.11 10.73 -0.27
C SER A 256 16.43 9.23 -0.12
N THR A 257 17.52 8.92 0.60
CA THR A 257 17.98 7.56 0.91
C THR A 257 18.21 7.46 2.41
N GLY A 258 17.57 6.51 3.06
CA GLY A 258 17.65 6.36 4.52
C GLY A 258 16.57 5.47 5.09
N VAL A 259 16.31 5.60 6.38
CA VAL A 259 15.29 4.83 7.10
C VAL A 259 14.44 5.76 7.95
N ALA A 260 13.12 5.55 7.93
CA ALA A 260 12.17 6.20 8.80
C ALA A 260 11.48 5.20 9.72
N HIS A 261 10.99 5.69 10.86
CA HIS A 261 10.25 4.94 11.86
C HIS A 261 8.79 5.36 11.85
N TYR A 262 7.89 4.39 11.94
CA TYR A 262 6.45 4.61 11.95
C TYR A 262 5.83 3.93 13.16
N PHE A 263 4.96 4.64 13.84
CA PHE A 263 4.12 4.15 14.91
C PHE A 263 2.67 4.28 14.47
N ASP A 264 1.87 3.26 14.74
CA ASP A 264 0.50 3.17 14.27
C ASP A 264 -0.44 2.69 15.36
N ILE A 265 -1.61 3.33 15.43
CA ILE A 265 -2.78 2.86 16.15
C ILE A 265 -3.94 2.81 15.18
N THR A 266 -4.41 1.62 14.88
CA THR A 266 -5.49 1.34 13.93
C THR A 266 -6.82 1.10 14.65
N TYR A 267 -7.90 1.70 14.14
CA TYR A 267 -9.27 1.29 14.42
C TYR A 267 -9.89 0.64 13.18
N LYS A 268 -10.46 -0.57 13.35
CA LYS A 268 -11.06 -1.39 12.28
C LYS A 268 -12.58 -1.36 12.34
N PHE A 269 -13.22 -1.18 11.18
CA PHE A 269 -14.68 -1.17 11.01
C PHE A 269 -15.24 -2.51 10.59
#